data_689d056b7185db201ec2b422ce009c25
#
_entry.id   689d056b7185db201ec2b422ce009c25
#
_cell.length_a   1.000
_cell.length_b   1.000
_cell.length_c   1.000
_cell.angle_alpha   90.00
_cell.angle_beta   90.00
_cell.angle_gamma   90.00
#
_symmetry.space_group_name_H-M   'P 1'
#
loop_
_entity.id
_entity.type
_entity.pdbx_description
1 polymer ?
#
loop_
_entity_poly.entity_id
_entity_poly.type
_entity_poly.pdbx_seq_one_letter_code
_entity_poly.pdbx_strand_id
1 'polypeptide(L)'
;TQIGSSYNFTSGTSFAAPHVSGAAALLLQNNPELENHELKSLLVTTVKPVSNAYGKEFSIHESGSGRLDIASAYNAKLIINPTNFVINFSSDEKSIQKELQLKLIEKELGKIDVKFEGPEFITFEQKIKDNNLQTEFTISGEKYGEYEGKIFINHEKIKYTIPIIIHYTEGSISTYQENEKLFFEINHPDKWSFTKITITNSKNGNTDTITATPDKKPSMKIYENSEYWIEAKIMSDGNTTDAFDLIKINSISEKIEVIELRNIPEKQIILIISIIVVVGIIGLIIRK
;
A
#
# COMPACT_ATOMS: atom_id res chain seq x y z
N THR A 1 -27.39 -14.95 -17.06
CA THR A 1 -27.74 -15.92 -18.11
C THR A 1 -28.83 -15.30 -18.98
N GLN A 2 -28.54 -14.99 -20.24
CA GLN A 2 -29.55 -14.52 -21.18
C GLN A 2 -30.23 -15.70 -21.81
N ILE A 3 -31.54 -15.60 -21.88
CA ILE A 3 -32.38 -16.56 -22.59
C ILE A 3 -32.48 -16.07 -24.04
N GLY A 4 -31.75 -16.71 -24.95
CA GLY A 4 -31.73 -16.39 -26.37
C GLY A 4 -30.32 -16.28 -26.97
N SER A 5 -30.17 -16.17 -28.28
CA SER A 5 -28.93 -16.08 -29.02
C SER A 5 -28.39 -14.63 -29.12
N SER A 6 -28.87 -13.72 -28.29
CA SER A 6 -28.49 -12.30 -28.33
C SER A 6 -27.34 -11.98 -27.40
N TYR A 7 -26.33 -11.23 -27.90
CA TYR A 7 -25.27 -10.66 -27.13
C TYR A 7 -25.64 -9.23 -26.74
N ASN A 8 -25.37 -8.86 -25.50
CA ASN A 8 -25.52 -7.47 -25.03
C ASN A 8 -24.19 -6.89 -24.60
N PHE A 9 -24.01 -5.60 -24.84
CA PHE A 9 -22.93 -4.83 -24.26
C PHE A 9 -23.30 -4.52 -22.81
N THR A 10 -22.36 -4.79 -21.89
CA THR A 10 -22.54 -4.50 -20.47
C THR A 10 -21.24 -4.03 -19.89
N SER A 11 -21.30 -3.21 -18.84
CA SER A 11 -20.16 -2.72 -18.10
C SER A 11 -20.39 -2.86 -16.61
N GLY A 12 -19.33 -3.01 -15.85
CA GLY A 12 -19.36 -3.10 -14.40
C GLY A 12 -18.15 -3.87 -13.85
N THR A 13 -17.79 -3.55 -12.62
CA THR A 13 -16.68 -4.21 -11.90
C THR A 13 -16.91 -5.73 -11.76
N SER A 14 -18.17 -6.17 -11.66
CA SER A 14 -18.54 -7.58 -11.63
C SER A 14 -18.19 -8.33 -12.93
N PHE A 15 -18.03 -7.63 -14.06
CA PHE A 15 -17.58 -8.22 -15.32
C PHE A 15 -16.06 -8.08 -15.49
N ALA A 16 -15.44 -7.09 -14.86
CA ALA A 16 -13.98 -6.94 -14.87
C ALA A 16 -13.27 -7.99 -13.99
N ALA A 17 -13.82 -8.31 -12.82
CA ALA A 17 -13.22 -9.25 -11.88
C ALA A 17 -12.94 -10.65 -12.49
N PRO A 18 -13.86 -11.32 -13.22
CA PRO A 18 -13.57 -12.62 -13.84
C PRO A 18 -12.47 -12.55 -14.91
N HIS A 19 -12.25 -11.41 -15.60
CA HIS A 19 -11.13 -11.25 -16.52
C HIS A 19 -9.79 -11.30 -15.79
N VAL A 20 -9.69 -10.65 -14.60
CA VAL A 20 -8.51 -10.70 -13.76
C VAL A 20 -8.30 -12.12 -13.22
N SER A 21 -9.36 -12.79 -12.76
CA SER A 21 -9.27 -14.16 -12.26
C SER A 21 -8.83 -15.15 -13.36
N GLY A 22 -9.35 -14.99 -14.58
CA GLY A 22 -8.93 -15.79 -15.73
C GLY A 22 -7.47 -15.56 -16.12
N ALA A 23 -7.01 -14.29 -16.11
CA ALA A 23 -5.61 -13.97 -16.34
C ALA A 23 -4.69 -14.58 -15.26
N ALA A 24 -5.08 -14.48 -13.99
CA ALA A 24 -4.36 -15.09 -12.88
C ALA A 24 -4.22 -16.61 -13.05
N ALA A 25 -5.31 -17.29 -13.45
CA ALA A 25 -5.29 -18.72 -13.70
C ALA A 25 -4.31 -19.12 -14.83
N LEU A 26 -4.28 -18.34 -15.91
CA LEU A 26 -3.33 -18.57 -17.03
C LEU A 26 -1.87 -18.35 -16.60
N LEU A 27 -1.59 -17.34 -15.78
CA LEU A 27 -0.25 -17.09 -15.25
C LEU A 27 0.22 -18.22 -14.33
N LEU A 28 -0.68 -18.68 -13.43
CA LEU A 28 -0.39 -19.81 -12.53
C LEU A 28 -0.26 -21.14 -13.26
N GLN A 29 -1.00 -21.33 -14.35
CA GLN A 29 -0.81 -22.52 -15.22
C GLN A 29 0.60 -22.56 -15.83
N ASN A 30 1.13 -21.41 -16.22
CA ASN A 30 2.49 -21.29 -16.79
C ASN A 30 3.59 -21.35 -15.73
N ASN A 31 3.34 -20.78 -14.57
CA ASN A 31 4.28 -20.71 -13.44
C ASN A 31 3.55 -21.03 -12.13
N PRO A 32 3.36 -22.30 -11.77
CA PRO A 32 2.61 -22.71 -10.58
C PRO A 32 3.19 -22.25 -9.25
N GLU A 33 4.49 -21.94 -9.23
CA GLU A 33 5.23 -21.53 -8.03
C GLU A 33 5.14 -20.02 -7.73
N LEU A 34 4.38 -19.25 -8.54
CA LEU A 34 4.21 -17.83 -8.30
C LEU A 34 3.45 -17.57 -6.98
N GLU A 35 4.04 -16.74 -6.14
CA GLU A 35 3.39 -16.24 -4.95
C GLU A 35 2.34 -15.15 -5.27
N ASN A 36 1.40 -14.90 -4.36
CA ASN A 36 0.33 -13.93 -4.59
C ASN A 36 0.83 -12.53 -4.94
N HIS A 37 1.90 -12.07 -4.29
CA HIS A 37 2.48 -10.76 -4.56
C HIS A 37 3.19 -10.70 -5.92
N GLU A 38 3.76 -11.80 -6.38
CA GLU A 38 4.41 -11.92 -7.69
C GLU A 38 3.37 -11.95 -8.81
N LEU A 39 2.30 -12.73 -8.62
CA LEU A 39 1.15 -12.74 -9.51
C LEU A 39 0.53 -11.34 -9.65
N LYS A 40 0.32 -10.64 -8.53
CA LYS A 40 -0.12 -9.25 -8.52
C LYS A 40 0.83 -8.37 -9.33
N SER A 41 2.14 -8.49 -9.11
CA SER A 41 3.14 -7.70 -9.83
C SER A 41 2.99 -7.87 -11.35
N LEU A 42 2.94 -9.10 -11.86
CA LEU A 42 2.79 -9.36 -13.28
C LEU A 42 1.51 -8.74 -13.86
N LEU A 43 0.39 -8.85 -13.14
CA LEU A 43 -0.90 -8.34 -13.59
C LEU A 43 -0.99 -6.81 -13.62
N VAL A 44 -0.39 -6.12 -12.63
CA VAL A 44 -0.59 -4.67 -12.46
C VAL A 44 0.54 -3.81 -13.02
N THR A 45 1.72 -4.38 -13.28
CA THR A 45 2.84 -3.62 -13.83
C THR A 45 2.95 -3.71 -15.36
N THR A 46 2.35 -4.73 -15.99
CA THR A 46 2.42 -4.95 -17.46
C THR A 46 1.20 -4.44 -18.21
N VAL A 47 0.48 -3.53 -17.63
CA VAL A 47 -0.79 -2.97 -18.13
C VAL A 47 -0.61 -2.03 -19.33
N LYS A 48 -1.73 -1.78 -20.03
CA LYS A 48 -1.84 -0.71 -21.04
C LYS A 48 -2.50 0.53 -20.47
N PRO A 49 -2.08 1.73 -20.85
CA PRO A 49 -2.75 2.94 -20.43
C PRO A 49 -4.22 2.95 -20.90
N VAL A 50 -5.06 3.61 -20.15
CA VAL A 50 -6.48 3.85 -20.49
C VAL A 50 -6.65 5.31 -20.82
N SER A 51 -7.23 5.58 -22.00
CA SER A 51 -7.45 6.93 -22.46
C SER A 51 -8.92 7.16 -22.82
N ASN A 52 -9.37 8.39 -22.71
CA ASN A 52 -10.68 8.80 -23.19
C ASN A 52 -10.75 8.86 -24.73
N ALA A 53 -11.91 9.18 -25.27
CA ALA A 53 -12.14 9.27 -26.72
C ALA A 53 -11.27 10.32 -27.44
N TYR A 54 -10.68 11.25 -26.70
CA TYR A 54 -9.79 12.31 -27.23
C TYR A 54 -8.31 11.95 -27.10
N GLY A 55 -7.98 10.73 -26.63
CA GLY A 55 -6.62 10.25 -26.46
C GLY A 55 -5.92 10.74 -25.17
N LYS A 56 -6.62 11.45 -24.29
CA LYS A 56 -6.06 11.85 -23.00
C LYS A 56 -6.13 10.65 -22.04
N GLU A 57 -4.99 10.28 -21.44
CA GLU A 57 -4.95 9.25 -20.40
C GLU A 57 -5.77 9.67 -19.17
N PHE A 58 -6.44 8.68 -18.57
CA PHE A 58 -7.08 8.85 -17.29
C PHE A 58 -6.04 8.95 -16.16
N SER A 59 -6.40 9.66 -15.11
CA SER A 59 -5.57 9.76 -13.92
C SER A 59 -5.36 8.39 -13.24
N ILE A 60 -4.35 8.30 -12.37
CA ILE A 60 -4.10 7.10 -11.57
C ILE A 60 -5.29 6.80 -10.65
N HIS A 61 -5.96 7.83 -10.13
CA HIS A 61 -7.16 7.67 -9.31
C HIS A 61 -8.35 7.08 -10.07
N GLU A 62 -8.46 7.33 -11.37
CA GLU A 62 -9.54 6.83 -12.21
C GLU A 62 -9.25 5.45 -12.80
N SER A 63 -8.00 5.19 -13.18
CA SER A 63 -7.60 4.00 -13.94
C SER A 63 -6.66 3.04 -13.21
N GLY A 64 -6.21 3.41 -11.99
CA GLY A 64 -5.19 2.65 -11.29
C GLY A 64 -3.91 2.53 -12.10
N SER A 65 -3.34 1.34 -12.20
CA SER A 65 -2.16 1.09 -13.04
C SER A 65 -2.49 1.10 -14.54
N GLY A 66 -3.76 0.81 -14.92
CA GLY A 66 -4.19 0.73 -16.32
C GLY A 66 -5.06 -0.49 -16.62
N ARG A 67 -5.24 -0.78 -17.91
CA ARG A 67 -6.00 -1.92 -18.41
C ARG A 67 -5.14 -3.16 -18.47
N LEU A 68 -5.65 -4.27 -17.95
CA LEU A 68 -5.03 -5.59 -18.02
C LEU A 68 -4.60 -5.97 -19.44
N ASP A 69 -3.33 -6.39 -19.59
CA ASP A 69 -2.76 -6.96 -20.81
C ASP A 69 -2.20 -8.35 -20.51
N ILE A 70 -3.03 -9.36 -20.76
CA ILE A 70 -2.70 -10.76 -20.47
C ILE A 70 -1.47 -11.22 -21.25
N ALA A 71 -1.32 -10.78 -22.50
CA ALA A 71 -0.18 -11.17 -23.34
C ALA A 71 1.14 -10.61 -22.77
N SER A 72 1.15 -9.36 -22.34
CA SER A 72 2.32 -8.76 -21.69
C SER A 72 2.61 -9.43 -20.36
N ALA A 73 1.60 -9.68 -19.52
CA ALA A 73 1.75 -10.36 -18.23
C ALA A 73 2.30 -11.79 -18.38
N TYR A 74 1.82 -12.55 -19.38
CA TYR A 74 2.24 -13.93 -19.64
C TYR A 74 3.70 -14.03 -20.11
N ASN A 75 4.14 -13.05 -20.90
CA ASN A 75 5.51 -13.00 -21.43
C ASN A 75 6.48 -12.23 -20.52
N ALA A 76 6.00 -11.66 -19.43
CA ALA A 76 6.81 -10.90 -18.50
C ALA A 76 7.81 -11.81 -17.77
N LYS A 77 9.04 -11.32 -17.61
CA LYS A 77 10.15 -12.05 -16.97
C LYS A 77 10.61 -11.39 -15.67
N LEU A 78 10.07 -10.20 -15.37
CA LEU A 78 10.47 -9.39 -14.23
C LEU A 78 9.30 -9.18 -13.27
N ILE A 79 9.51 -9.52 -12.02
CA ILE A 79 8.62 -9.25 -10.90
C ILE A 79 9.16 -8.02 -10.18
N ILE A 80 8.29 -7.06 -9.91
CA ILE A 80 8.64 -5.78 -9.31
C ILE A 80 7.85 -5.59 -8.01
N ASN A 81 8.53 -5.25 -6.94
CA ASN A 81 7.90 -5.01 -5.65
C ASN A 81 8.58 -3.80 -4.95
N PRO A 82 7.82 -2.80 -4.51
CA PRO A 82 6.37 -2.63 -4.62
C PRO A 82 5.91 -2.31 -6.06
N THR A 83 4.61 -2.49 -6.33
CA THR A 83 3.99 -2.24 -7.65
C THR A 83 3.52 -0.81 -7.86
N ASN A 84 3.56 0.01 -6.82
CA ASN A 84 3.19 1.42 -6.79
C ASN A 84 3.89 2.11 -5.63
N PHE A 85 4.01 3.43 -5.70
CA PHE A 85 4.52 4.26 -4.63
C PHE A 85 3.56 5.38 -4.25
N VAL A 86 3.66 5.78 -2.99
CA VAL A 86 3.26 7.10 -2.53
C VAL A 86 4.52 7.83 -2.03
N ILE A 87 4.71 9.06 -2.49
CA ILE A 87 5.83 9.92 -2.11
C ILE A 87 5.26 11.17 -1.47
N ASN A 88 5.67 11.47 -0.24
CA ASN A 88 5.22 12.62 0.50
C ASN A 88 6.40 13.58 0.71
N PHE A 89 6.47 14.63 -0.11
CA PHE A 89 7.39 15.73 0.11
C PHE A 89 6.79 16.74 1.08
N SER A 90 7.66 17.43 1.79
CA SER A 90 7.29 18.57 2.62
C SER A 90 8.26 19.75 2.38
N SER A 91 7.97 20.89 3.00
CA SER A 91 8.90 22.03 2.98
C SER A 91 10.30 21.65 3.52
N ASP A 92 10.34 20.72 4.48
CA ASP A 92 11.57 20.29 5.15
C ASP A 92 12.24 19.09 4.48
N GLU A 93 11.46 18.24 3.78
CA GLU A 93 11.94 17.02 3.14
C GLU A 93 11.72 17.08 1.63
N LYS A 94 12.74 17.54 0.92
CA LYS A 94 12.73 17.77 -0.54
C LYS A 94 13.38 16.65 -1.36
N SER A 95 13.99 15.65 -0.72
CA SER A 95 14.56 14.47 -1.37
C SER A 95 14.09 13.20 -0.69
N ILE A 96 13.56 12.27 -1.46
CA ILE A 96 13.01 11.00 -0.95
C ILE A 96 13.56 9.84 -1.75
N GLN A 97 14.08 8.85 -1.03
CA GLN A 97 14.58 7.62 -1.61
C GLN A 97 13.51 6.51 -1.52
N LYS A 98 13.37 5.76 -2.59
CA LYS A 98 12.54 4.56 -2.67
C LYS A 98 13.32 3.43 -3.33
N GLU A 99 12.96 2.21 -2.97
CA GLU A 99 13.60 1.01 -3.49
C GLU A 99 12.56 0.06 -4.09
N LEU A 100 12.86 -0.47 -5.27
CA LEU A 100 12.09 -1.56 -5.89
C LEU A 100 12.96 -2.79 -5.96
N GLN A 101 12.47 -3.88 -5.43
CA GLN A 101 13.05 -5.20 -5.62
C GLN A 101 12.68 -5.73 -7.00
N LEU A 102 13.68 -6.20 -7.73
CA LEU A 102 13.56 -6.74 -9.07
C LEU A 102 13.88 -8.24 -9.01
N LYS A 103 12.87 -9.11 -9.07
CA LYS A 103 13.06 -10.56 -9.11
C LYS A 103 12.83 -11.06 -10.53
N LEU A 104 13.80 -11.77 -11.08
CA LEU A 104 13.67 -12.42 -12.37
C LEU A 104 13.04 -13.80 -12.22
N ILE A 105 12.15 -14.13 -13.13
CA ILE A 105 11.61 -15.48 -13.28
C ILE A 105 12.67 -16.40 -13.90
N GLU A 106 13.56 -15.87 -14.74
CA GLU A 106 14.69 -16.56 -15.38
C GLU A 106 16.04 -15.98 -14.90
N LYS A 107 17.15 -16.69 -15.14
CA LYS A 107 18.40 -16.58 -14.38
C LYS A 107 19.25 -15.31 -14.50
N GLU A 108 19.06 -14.44 -15.47
CA GLU A 108 19.93 -13.25 -15.61
C GLU A 108 19.15 -11.97 -15.89
N LEU A 109 19.50 -10.90 -15.15
CA LEU A 109 19.00 -9.57 -15.36
C LEU A 109 19.64 -8.99 -16.64
N GLY A 110 18.94 -9.10 -17.76
CA GLY A 110 19.36 -8.47 -19.01
C GLY A 110 19.42 -6.94 -18.89
N LYS A 111 19.58 -6.25 -20.00
CA LYS A 111 19.57 -4.78 -20.02
C LYS A 111 18.21 -4.27 -19.58
N ILE A 112 18.21 -3.46 -18.53
CA ILE A 112 17.04 -2.72 -18.04
C ILE A 112 17.22 -1.24 -18.40
N ASP A 113 16.17 -0.64 -18.96
CA ASP A 113 16.05 0.80 -19.17
C ASP A 113 14.96 1.35 -18.27
N VAL A 114 15.28 2.38 -17.50
CA VAL A 114 14.37 2.98 -16.50
C VAL A 114 14.14 4.44 -16.83
N LYS A 115 12.88 4.86 -16.85
CA LYS A 115 12.49 6.24 -17.12
C LYS A 115 11.40 6.66 -16.13
N PHE A 116 11.49 7.88 -15.64
CA PHE A 116 10.43 8.54 -14.89
C PHE A 116 9.68 9.54 -15.79
N GLU A 117 8.37 9.53 -15.70
CA GLU A 117 7.49 10.56 -16.27
C GLU A 117 6.63 11.13 -15.13
N GLY A 118 6.72 12.44 -14.91
CA GLY A 118 6.02 13.16 -13.84
C GLY A 118 6.20 14.66 -13.98
N PRO A 119 5.90 15.44 -12.94
CA PRO A 119 6.05 16.89 -12.94
C PRO A 119 7.49 17.34 -13.28
N GLU A 120 7.63 18.36 -14.09
CA GLU A 120 8.96 18.88 -14.53
C GLU A 120 9.83 19.40 -13.39
N PHE A 121 9.24 19.77 -12.26
CA PHE A 121 9.95 20.25 -11.08
C PHE A 121 10.42 19.11 -10.15
N ILE A 122 10.23 17.86 -10.56
CA ILE A 122 10.75 16.68 -9.87
C ILE A 122 11.88 16.07 -10.71
N THR A 123 13.06 16.01 -10.13
CA THR A 123 14.19 15.27 -10.69
C THR A 123 14.20 13.83 -10.17
N PHE A 124 14.69 12.94 -11.01
CA PHE A 124 14.73 11.52 -10.73
C PHE A 124 16.12 10.97 -11.03
N GLU A 125 16.72 10.36 -10.03
CA GLU A 125 17.96 9.61 -10.17
C GLU A 125 17.72 8.14 -9.82
N GLN A 126 18.47 7.24 -10.46
CA GLN A 126 18.30 5.81 -10.25
C GLN A 126 19.62 5.06 -10.33
N LYS A 127 19.70 3.96 -9.56
CA LYS A 127 20.84 3.04 -9.58
C LYS A 127 20.35 1.61 -9.33
N ILE A 128 20.81 0.69 -10.14
CA ILE A 128 20.55 -0.75 -9.94
C ILE A 128 21.74 -1.37 -9.21
N LYS A 129 21.47 -2.01 -8.08
CA LYS A 129 22.44 -2.75 -7.29
C LYS A 129 21.80 -4.02 -6.73
N ASP A 130 22.42 -5.16 -6.91
CA ASP A 130 22.01 -6.45 -6.32
C ASP A 130 20.51 -6.77 -6.55
N ASN A 131 20.01 -6.57 -7.78
CA ASN A 131 18.60 -6.70 -8.17
C ASN A 131 17.63 -5.72 -7.48
N ASN A 132 18.15 -4.66 -6.87
CA ASN A 132 17.37 -3.57 -6.31
C ASN A 132 17.54 -2.31 -7.17
N LEU A 133 16.43 -1.73 -7.58
CA LEU A 133 16.39 -0.41 -8.20
C LEU A 133 16.21 0.63 -7.10
N GLN A 134 17.31 1.28 -6.75
CA GLN A 134 17.31 2.43 -5.84
C GLN A 134 16.95 3.67 -6.65
N THR A 135 15.99 4.44 -6.16
CA THR A 135 15.51 5.66 -6.82
C THR A 135 15.55 6.81 -5.83
N GLU A 136 15.93 7.98 -6.33
CA GLU A 136 15.88 9.21 -5.56
C GLU A 136 15.07 10.25 -6.34
N PHE A 137 14.08 10.82 -5.66
CA PHE A 137 13.23 11.87 -6.16
C PHE A 137 13.55 13.15 -5.41
N THR A 138 13.83 14.22 -6.14
CA THR A 138 14.09 15.52 -5.53
C THR A 138 13.14 16.54 -6.15
N ILE A 139 12.45 17.29 -5.27
CA ILE A 139 11.51 18.33 -5.68
C ILE A 139 12.16 19.71 -5.60
N SER A 140 11.87 20.58 -6.57
CA SER A 140 12.34 21.96 -6.64
C SER A 140 11.17 22.93 -6.64
N GLY A 141 11.39 24.11 -6.01
CA GLY A 141 10.37 25.16 -5.90
C GLY A 141 9.31 24.87 -4.81
N GLU A 142 8.27 25.69 -4.79
CA GLU A 142 7.16 25.65 -3.83
C GLU A 142 5.84 25.53 -4.60
N LYS A 143 5.52 24.31 -5.00
CA LYS A 143 4.28 24.00 -5.73
C LYS A 143 3.55 22.90 -4.94
N TYR A 144 2.97 23.30 -3.81
CA TYR A 144 2.20 22.37 -2.98
C TYR A 144 0.99 21.83 -3.73
N GLY A 145 0.70 20.56 -3.55
CA GLY A 145 -0.41 19.87 -4.20
C GLY A 145 -0.21 18.37 -4.34
N GLU A 146 -1.15 17.73 -4.99
CA GLU A 146 -1.09 16.33 -5.37
C GLU A 146 -0.77 16.21 -6.85
N TYR A 147 0.15 15.31 -7.17
CA TYR A 147 0.64 15.06 -8.51
C TYR A 147 0.72 13.57 -8.80
N GLU A 148 0.77 13.23 -10.05
CA GLU A 148 0.95 11.86 -10.52
C GLU A 148 2.26 11.72 -11.28
N GLY A 149 2.86 10.54 -11.16
CA GLY A 149 4.04 10.15 -11.93
C GLY A 149 4.01 8.67 -12.25
N LYS A 150 4.88 8.25 -13.15
CA LYS A 150 5.06 6.85 -13.54
C LYS A 150 6.53 6.53 -13.69
N ILE A 151 7.00 5.44 -13.11
CA ILE A 151 8.27 4.83 -13.52
C ILE A 151 7.96 3.79 -14.57
N PHE A 152 8.68 3.87 -15.69
CA PHE A 152 8.67 2.87 -16.74
C PHE A 152 9.98 2.06 -16.65
N ILE A 153 9.83 0.76 -16.61
CA ILE A 153 10.96 -0.15 -16.69
C ILE A 153 10.78 -0.97 -17.98
N ASN A 154 11.72 -0.83 -18.90
CA ASN A 154 11.74 -1.65 -20.11
C ASN A 154 12.75 -2.79 -19.91
N HIS A 155 12.26 -4.01 -19.98
CA HIS A 155 13.05 -5.21 -19.94
C HIS A 155 12.67 -6.12 -21.11
N GLU A 156 13.62 -6.41 -21.96
CA GLU A 156 13.38 -7.07 -23.25
C GLU A 156 12.31 -6.34 -24.09
N LYS A 157 11.18 -6.99 -24.36
CA LYS A 157 10.07 -6.43 -25.16
C LYS A 157 8.89 -5.98 -24.31
N ILE A 158 9.00 -6.07 -22.98
CA ILE A 158 7.92 -5.73 -22.05
C ILE A 158 8.24 -4.39 -21.38
N LYS A 159 7.23 -3.53 -21.39
CA LYS A 159 7.22 -2.27 -20.63
C LYS A 159 6.44 -2.47 -19.34
N TYR A 160 7.09 -2.29 -18.22
CA TYR A 160 6.49 -2.30 -16.89
C TYR A 160 6.19 -0.88 -16.47
N THR A 161 5.04 -0.67 -15.85
CA THR A 161 4.58 0.65 -15.39
C THR A 161 4.33 0.62 -13.90
N ILE A 162 4.98 1.49 -13.17
CA ILE A 162 4.81 1.67 -11.72
C ILE A 162 4.21 3.05 -11.48
N PRO A 163 2.92 3.15 -11.12
CA PRO A 163 2.29 4.42 -10.84
C PRO A 163 2.76 5.00 -9.51
N ILE A 164 2.84 6.33 -9.44
CA ILE A 164 3.29 7.08 -8.28
C ILE A 164 2.29 8.19 -8.00
N ILE A 165 1.78 8.24 -6.79
CA ILE A 165 1.08 9.42 -6.24
C ILE A 165 2.10 10.23 -5.45
N ILE A 166 2.13 11.52 -5.70
CA ILE A 166 3.10 12.44 -5.10
C ILE A 166 2.32 13.54 -4.38
N HIS A 167 2.48 13.59 -3.08
CA HIS A 167 1.99 14.70 -2.26
C HIS A 167 3.17 15.63 -2.00
N TYR A 168 2.98 16.91 -2.23
CA TYR A 168 3.90 17.94 -1.80
C TYR A 168 3.15 18.92 -0.92
N THR A 169 3.47 18.94 0.36
CA THR A 169 2.75 19.66 1.40
C THR A 169 3.66 20.65 2.11
N GLU A 170 3.09 21.72 2.65
CA GLU A 170 3.84 22.70 3.40
C GLU A 170 4.31 22.13 4.74
N GLY A 171 3.41 21.43 5.45
CA GLY A 171 3.72 20.71 6.68
C GLY A 171 4.03 19.23 6.44
N SER A 172 4.55 18.58 7.47
CA SER A 172 4.80 17.15 7.50
C SER A 172 4.28 16.49 8.76
N ILE A 173 4.00 15.21 8.67
CA ILE A 173 3.75 14.33 9.80
C ILE A 173 4.66 13.11 9.65
N SER A 174 5.35 12.76 10.70
CA SER A 174 6.12 11.51 10.77
C SER A 174 5.60 10.66 11.92
N THR A 175 5.57 9.35 11.70
CA THR A 175 5.01 8.38 12.62
C THR A 175 6.04 7.35 13.01
N TYR A 176 6.16 7.07 14.30
CA TYR A 176 7.03 6.01 14.79
C TYR A 176 6.32 5.18 15.86
N GLN A 177 6.76 3.95 16.01
CA GLN A 177 6.23 3.02 17.00
C GLN A 177 7.15 2.91 18.21
N GLU A 178 6.58 3.03 19.39
CA GLU A 178 7.22 2.60 20.64
C GLU A 178 6.30 1.66 21.40
N ASN A 179 6.72 0.41 21.60
CA ASN A 179 5.90 -0.65 22.18
C ASN A 179 4.56 -0.83 21.41
N GLU A 180 3.43 -0.69 22.09
CA GLU A 180 2.08 -0.81 21.54
C GLU A 180 1.46 0.54 21.17
N LYS A 181 2.27 1.59 21.01
CA LYS A 181 1.79 2.93 20.69
C LYS A 181 2.43 3.48 19.42
N LEU A 182 1.63 4.16 18.64
CA LEU A 182 2.08 5.08 17.62
C LEU A 182 2.22 6.47 18.22
N PHE A 183 3.32 7.12 17.90
CA PHE A 183 3.60 8.52 18.21
C PHE A 183 3.65 9.28 16.90
N PHE A 184 3.25 10.54 16.95
CA PHE A 184 3.19 11.40 15.78
C PHE A 184 3.99 12.67 16.04
N GLU A 185 4.85 13.02 15.10
CA GLU A 185 5.59 14.28 15.11
C GLU A 185 5.08 15.13 13.95
N ILE A 186 4.70 16.38 14.25
CA ILE A 186 4.10 17.30 13.31
C ILE A 186 5.08 18.46 13.15
N ASN A 187 5.49 18.73 11.90
CA ASN A 187 6.29 19.87 11.54
C ASN A 187 5.50 20.78 10.59
N HIS A 188 5.65 22.09 10.77
CA HIS A 188 5.10 23.11 9.90
C HIS A 188 6.04 24.32 9.95
N PRO A 189 6.33 24.99 8.81
CA PRO A 189 7.21 26.16 8.79
C PRO A 189 6.67 27.31 9.62
N ASP A 190 5.35 27.47 9.67
CA ASP A 190 4.68 28.43 10.52
C ASP A 190 4.23 27.82 11.85
N LYS A 191 3.87 28.68 12.81
CA LYS A 191 3.31 28.22 14.08
C LYS A 191 1.92 27.61 13.83
N TRP A 192 1.81 26.32 14.08
CA TRP A 192 0.52 25.66 14.05
C TRP A 192 -0.14 25.63 15.43
N SER A 193 -1.45 25.58 15.46
CA SER A 193 -2.25 25.64 16.69
C SER A 193 -2.95 24.34 17.02
N PHE A 194 -3.37 23.60 16.00
CA PHE A 194 -4.19 22.41 16.14
C PHE A 194 -3.97 21.48 14.94
N THR A 195 -3.99 20.17 15.19
CA THR A 195 -3.94 19.18 14.12
C THR A 195 -4.97 18.09 14.39
N LYS A 196 -5.75 17.74 13.38
CA LYS A 196 -6.58 16.55 13.35
C LYS A 196 -5.83 15.46 12.61
N ILE A 197 -5.58 14.33 13.27
CA ILE A 197 -4.86 13.17 12.70
C ILE A 197 -5.87 12.04 12.52
N THR A 198 -6.02 11.57 11.31
CA THR A 198 -6.84 10.43 10.92
C THR A 198 -5.93 9.24 10.62
N ILE A 199 -6.17 8.12 11.26
CA ILE A 199 -5.37 6.91 11.17
C ILE A 199 -6.26 5.81 10.58
N THR A 200 -5.94 5.31 9.39
CA THR A 200 -6.71 4.28 8.69
C THR A 200 -5.91 2.99 8.61
N ASN A 201 -6.47 1.90 9.12
CA ASN A 201 -5.89 0.57 8.97
C ASN A 201 -6.15 0.07 7.53
N SER A 202 -5.08 -0.15 6.76
CA SER A 202 -5.17 -0.54 5.34
C SER A 202 -5.76 -1.94 5.13
N LYS A 203 -5.75 -2.80 6.16
CA LYS A 203 -6.26 -4.17 6.06
C LYS A 203 -7.78 -4.26 6.16
N ASN A 204 -8.39 -3.47 7.03
CA ASN A 204 -9.82 -3.57 7.34
C ASN A 204 -10.58 -2.26 7.09
N GLY A 205 -9.88 -1.16 6.76
CA GLY A 205 -10.48 0.15 6.52
C GLY A 205 -10.95 0.88 7.78
N ASN A 206 -10.70 0.34 8.97
CA ASN A 206 -11.07 1.01 10.21
C ASN A 206 -10.29 2.31 10.38
N THR A 207 -10.98 3.34 10.84
CA THR A 207 -10.44 4.68 10.96
C THR A 207 -10.59 5.20 12.38
N ASP A 208 -9.47 5.64 12.96
CA ASP A 208 -9.42 6.34 14.23
C ASP A 208 -9.04 7.81 14.00
N THR A 209 -9.46 8.68 14.91
CA THR A 209 -9.13 10.10 14.84
C THR A 209 -8.65 10.60 16.19
N ILE A 210 -7.50 11.26 16.19
CA ILE A 210 -6.97 11.96 17.36
C ILE A 210 -6.69 13.43 17.03
N THR A 211 -6.54 14.23 18.06
CA THR A 211 -6.20 15.64 17.94
C THR A 211 -4.91 15.94 18.65
N ALA A 212 -4.14 16.87 18.11
CA ALA A 212 -2.87 17.31 18.64
C ALA A 212 -2.79 18.81 18.77
N THR A 213 -2.01 19.26 19.73
CA THR A 213 -1.58 20.66 19.90
C THR A 213 -0.05 20.69 20.10
N PRO A 214 0.60 21.81 19.86
CA PRO A 214 2.08 21.89 19.99
C PRO A 214 2.61 21.48 21.36
N ASP A 215 1.80 21.66 22.41
CA ASP A 215 2.22 21.40 23.79
C ASP A 215 2.19 19.91 24.17
N LYS A 216 1.60 19.04 23.34
CA LYS A 216 1.41 17.63 23.68
C LYS A 216 1.73 16.72 22.49
N LYS A 217 2.73 15.84 22.65
CA LYS A 217 2.99 14.76 21.66
C LYS A 217 1.78 13.84 21.57
N PRO A 218 1.12 13.78 20.42
CA PRO A 218 -0.02 12.89 20.24
C PRO A 218 0.45 11.44 20.15
N SER A 219 -0.33 10.53 20.73
CA SER A 219 -0.08 9.10 20.60
C SER A 219 -1.38 8.31 20.63
N MET A 220 -1.37 7.14 20.01
CA MET A 220 -2.50 6.21 19.96
C MET A 220 -2.02 4.78 20.25
N LYS A 221 -2.80 4.00 20.98
CA LYS A 221 -2.53 2.57 21.15
C LYS A 221 -2.96 1.82 19.88
N ILE A 222 -2.12 0.89 19.44
CA ILE A 222 -2.37 -0.01 18.31
C ILE A 222 -2.59 -1.43 18.80
N TYR A 223 -3.48 -2.16 18.12
CA TYR A 223 -3.90 -3.50 18.51
C TYR A 223 -3.65 -4.54 17.43
N GLU A 224 -3.28 -4.12 16.21
CA GLU A 224 -3.11 -5.00 15.06
C GLU A 224 -1.80 -4.75 14.32
N ASN A 225 -1.14 -5.83 13.90
CA ASN A 225 -0.07 -5.76 12.93
C ASN A 225 -0.67 -5.48 11.55
N SER A 226 -0.45 -4.29 11.05
CA SER A 226 -1.00 -3.80 9.78
C SER A 226 -0.18 -2.64 9.26
N GLU A 227 -0.52 -2.22 8.07
CA GLU A 227 -0.09 -0.95 7.51
C GLU A 227 -1.16 0.11 7.83
N TYR A 228 -0.72 1.25 8.32
CA TYR A 228 -1.59 2.36 8.69
C TYR A 228 -1.29 3.57 7.83
N TRP A 229 -2.31 4.06 7.15
CA TRP A 229 -2.31 5.34 6.46
C TRP A 229 -2.65 6.46 7.42
N ILE A 230 -1.81 7.49 7.45
CA ILE A 230 -1.92 8.63 8.37
C ILE A 230 -2.20 9.89 7.54
N GLU A 231 -3.27 10.58 7.84
CA GLU A 231 -3.61 11.89 7.28
C GLU A 231 -3.68 12.91 8.42
N ALA A 232 -2.94 13.99 8.30
CA ALA A 232 -2.97 15.10 9.26
C ALA A 232 -3.50 16.37 8.58
N LYS A 233 -4.45 17.02 9.21
CA LYS A 233 -4.92 18.36 8.85
C LYS A 233 -4.38 19.36 9.87
N ILE A 234 -3.33 20.07 9.47
CA ILE A 234 -2.58 21.00 10.32
C ILE A 234 -3.17 22.40 10.14
N MET A 235 -3.61 23.02 11.24
CA MET A 235 -4.11 24.41 11.24
C MET A 235 -3.00 25.36 11.65
N SER A 236 -2.63 26.28 10.75
CA SER A 236 -1.64 27.31 10.93
C SER A 236 -2.19 28.66 10.43
N ASP A 237 -2.17 29.69 11.25
CA ASP A 237 -2.58 31.07 10.91
C ASP A 237 -3.90 31.20 10.12
N GLY A 238 -4.88 30.34 10.47
CA GLY A 238 -6.21 30.30 9.81
C GLY A 238 -6.28 29.46 8.53
N ASN A 239 -5.17 28.92 8.06
CA ASN A 239 -5.09 28.00 6.93
C ASN A 239 -5.06 26.55 7.42
N THR A 240 -5.42 25.62 6.54
CA THR A 240 -5.31 24.19 6.80
C THR A 240 -4.40 23.57 5.76
N THR A 241 -3.37 22.86 6.21
CA THR A 241 -2.43 22.12 5.38
C THR A 241 -2.60 20.63 5.63
N ASP A 242 -2.68 19.85 4.58
CA ASP A 242 -2.69 18.39 4.66
C ASP A 242 -1.25 17.87 4.74
N ALA A 243 -1.03 16.80 5.52
CA ALA A 243 0.22 16.06 5.57
C ALA A 243 -0.07 14.57 5.69
N PHE A 244 0.82 13.74 5.16
CA PHE A 244 0.57 12.31 5.03
C PHE A 244 1.77 11.49 5.46
N ASP A 245 1.51 10.31 6.02
CA ASP A 245 2.52 9.31 6.34
C ASP A 245 1.95 7.90 6.18
N LEU A 246 2.82 6.91 6.10
CA LEU A 246 2.48 5.50 6.00
C LEU A 246 3.43 4.69 6.87
N ILE A 247 2.90 4.00 7.87
CA ILE A 247 3.70 3.17 8.76
C ILE A 247 3.25 1.71 8.71
N LYS A 248 4.19 0.78 8.60
CA LYS A 248 3.95 -0.65 8.68
C LYS A 248 4.34 -1.19 10.04
N ILE A 249 3.38 -1.75 10.75
CA ILE A 249 3.55 -2.36 12.06
C ILE A 249 3.71 -3.87 11.90
N ASN A 250 4.86 -4.39 12.31
CA ASN A 250 5.19 -5.82 12.17
C ASN A 250 5.36 -6.54 13.52
N SER A 251 5.38 -5.81 14.63
CA SER A 251 5.65 -6.36 15.96
C SER A 251 4.82 -5.67 17.04
N ILE A 252 3.56 -6.04 17.11
CA ILE A 252 2.85 -5.96 18.41
C ILE A 252 3.21 -7.26 19.10
N SER A 253 3.96 -7.22 20.21
CA SER A 253 4.12 -8.39 21.03
C SER A 253 2.73 -8.72 21.59
N GLU A 254 2.12 -9.82 21.14
CA GLU A 254 1.07 -10.44 21.90
C GLU A 254 1.67 -10.76 23.27
N LYS A 255 1.45 -9.89 24.24
CA LYS A 255 1.52 -10.33 25.64
C LYS A 255 0.39 -11.34 25.78
N ILE A 256 0.71 -12.61 25.61
CA ILE A 256 -0.06 -13.67 26.23
C ILE A 256 0.03 -13.32 27.72
N GLU A 257 -1.01 -12.71 28.28
CA GLU A 257 -1.19 -12.70 29.73
C GLU A 257 -1.26 -14.17 30.12
N VAL A 258 -0.11 -14.71 30.48
CA VAL A 258 -0.06 -15.97 31.24
C VAL A 258 -0.73 -15.62 32.55
N ILE A 259 -2.02 -15.91 32.62
CA ILE A 259 -2.74 -15.90 33.90
C ILE A 259 -1.97 -16.90 34.79
N GLU A 260 -1.14 -16.38 35.67
CA GLU A 260 -0.48 -17.22 36.68
C GLU A 260 -1.59 -17.86 37.53
N LEU A 261 -1.90 -19.11 37.23
CA LEU A 261 -2.85 -19.94 37.95
C LEU A 261 -2.41 -20.25 39.41
N ARG A 262 -1.42 -19.53 39.91
CA ARG A 262 -0.82 -19.81 41.25
C ARG A 262 -1.74 -19.63 42.43
N ASN A 263 -2.93 -19.02 42.28
CA ASN A 263 -3.85 -18.78 43.40
C ASN A 263 -5.31 -19.19 43.13
N ILE A 264 -5.57 -20.06 42.17
CA ILE A 264 -6.93 -20.55 41.96
C ILE A 264 -7.11 -21.81 42.82
N PRO A 265 -8.12 -21.85 43.71
CA PRO A 265 -8.41 -23.05 44.49
C PRO A 265 -8.67 -24.26 43.59
N GLU A 266 -8.12 -25.42 43.90
CA GLU A 266 -8.19 -26.66 43.11
C GLU A 266 -9.60 -26.96 42.54
N LYS A 267 -10.65 -26.65 43.30
CA LYS A 267 -12.05 -26.81 42.88
C LYS A 267 -12.45 -25.91 41.70
N GLN A 268 -11.84 -24.73 41.58
CA GLN A 268 -12.12 -23.81 40.44
C GLN A 268 -11.33 -24.24 39.20
N ILE A 269 -10.15 -24.83 39.35
CA ILE A 269 -9.37 -25.38 38.25
C ILE A 269 -10.13 -26.53 37.57
N ILE A 270 -10.71 -27.43 38.36
CA ILE A 270 -11.53 -28.54 37.84
C ILE A 270 -12.76 -28.02 37.11
N LEU A 271 -13.39 -26.95 37.57
CA LEU A 271 -14.54 -26.34 36.93
C LEU A 271 -14.15 -25.72 35.56
N ILE A 272 -13.02 -25.02 35.48
CA ILE A 272 -12.53 -24.41 34.24
C ILE A 272 -12.17 -25.50 33.22
N ILE A 273 -11.49 -26.55 33.62
CA ILE A 273 -11.14 -27.68 32.75
C ILE A 273 -12.41 -28.37 32.23
N SER A 274 -13.42 -28.58 33.10
CA SER A 274 -14.68 -29.20 32.66
C SER A 274 -15.44 -28.34 31.65
N ILE A 275 -15.43 -27.01 31.79
CA ILE A 275 -16.05 -26.09 30.82
C ILE A 275 -15.32 -26.15 29.49
N ILE A 276 -13.99 -26.15 29.47
CA ILE A 276 -13.19 -26.23 28.22
C ILE A 276 -13.45 -27.55 27.49
N VAL A 277 -13.54 -28.67 28.24
CA VAL A 277 -13.84 -29.99 27.65
C VAL A 277 -15.27 -30.02 27.05
N VAL A 278 -16.26 -29.45 27.73
CA VAL A 278 -17.64 -29.39 27.25
C VAL A 278 -17.74 -28.51 25.98
N VAL A 279 -17.10 -27.35 25.97
CA VAL A 279 -17.07 -26.46 24.78
C VAL A 279 -16.34 -27.13 23.62
N GLY A 280 -15.24 -27.84 23.89
CA GLY A 280 -14.52 -28.62 22.88
C GLY A 280 -15.33 -29.74 22.28
N ILE A 281 -16.12 -30.47 23.09
CA ILE A 281 -17.01 -31.53 22.63
C ILE A 281 -18.19 -30.95 21.79
N ILE A 282 -18.77 -29.83 22.23
CA ILE A 282 -19.84 -29.15 21.46
C ILE A 282 -19.30 -28.65 20.12
N GLY A 283 -18.10 -28.09 20.08
CA GLY A 283 -17.45 -27.65 18.84
C GLY A 283 -17.17 -28.79 17.86
N LEU A 284 -16.88 -30.00 18.36
CA LEU A 284 -16.70 -31.21 17.55
C LEU A 284 -18.05 -31.80 17.01
N ILE A 285 -19.13 -31.62 17.77
CA ILE A 285 -20.48 -32.11 17.36
C ILE A 285 -21.09 -31.19 16.28
N ILE A 286 -20.83 -29.87 16.37
CA ILE A 286 -21.35 -28.90 15.38
C ILE A 286 -20.57 -28.98 14.05
N ARG A 287 -19.39 -29.58 14.02
CA ARG A 287 -18.54 -29.71 12.83
C ARG A 287 -18.75 -31.02 12.05
N LYS A 288 -19.68 -31.87 12.47
CA LYS A 288 -20.19 -33.05 11.74
C LYS A 288 -21.57 -32.74 11.17
#